data_41fffe9eeaffbdd30b7a48de60b28831
#
_entry.id   41fffe9eeaffbdd30b7a48de60b28831
#
_cell.length_a   1.000
_cell.length_b   1.000
_cell.length_c   1.000
_cell.angle_alpha   90.00
_cell.angle_beta   90.00
_cell.angle_gamma   90.00
#
_symmetry.space_group_name_H-M   'P 1'
#
loop_
_entity.id
_entity.type
_entity.pdbx_description
1 polymer ?
#
loop_
_entity_poly.entity_id
_entity_poly.type
_entity_poly.pdbx_seq_one_letter_code
_entity_poly.pdbx_strand_id
1 'polypeptide(L)'
;IRDNARKVFLESVIQIGTRLEEAKQMVPQGEWTAYLTDKLGYKSSTAQNYMRIAREFGGGQVSLTGKTAADAFGQLSYSQILPLLGMAEEEREELAEENDLPSMSSREIAALVKERDEAKAEAEKAVRENDVAQAALSVAEENRCKAMRELDKAVRDAENAKERADELQGQLDAIEQ
;
A
#
# COMPACT_ATOMS: atom_id res chain seq x y z
N ILE A 1 -10.65 20.12 31.09
CA ILE A 1 -12.08 19.66 31.08
C ILE A 1 -12.47 19.20 29.66
N ARG A 2 -12.15 19.97 28.61
CA ARG A 2 -12.56 19.67 27.23
C ARG A 2 -11.88 18.39 26.68
N ASP A 3 -10.61 18.19 26.98
CA ASP A 3 -9.83 17.04 26.50
C ASP A 3 -10.27 15.73 27.18
N ASN A 4 -10.60 15.77 28.46
CA ASN A 4 -11.13 14.61 29.15
C ASN A 4 -12.51 14.19 28.61
N ALA A 5 -13.35 15.15 28.23
CA ALA A 5 -14.66 14.87 27.64
C ALA A 5 -14.53 14.20 26.24
N ARG A 6 -13.55 14.59 25.44
CA ARG A 6 -13.30 13.98 24.13
C ARG A 6 -12.73 12.56 24.23
N LYS A 7 -11.81 12.32 25.17
CA LYS A 7 -11.29 10.98 25.46
C LYS A 7 -12.40 10.03 25.89
N VAL A 8 -13.23 10.45 26.84
CA VAL A 8 -14.42 9.69 27.29
C VAL A 8 -15.38 9.44 26.12
N PHE A 9 -15.52 10.41 25.21
CA PHE A 9 -16.36 10.25 24.04
C PHE A 9 -15.83 9.15 23.09
N LEU A 10 -14.53 9.15 22.76
CA LEU A 10 -13.94 8.11 21.88
C LEU A 10 -14.06 6.72 22.51
N GLU A 11 -13.76 6.59 23.81
CA GLU A 11 -13.93 5.33 24.54
C GLU A 11 -15.38 4.85 24.51
N SER A 12 -16.35 5.77 24.65
CA SER A 12 -17.77 5.44 24.58
C SER A 12 -18.19 4.98 23.19
N VAL A 13 -17.68 5.63 22.13
CA VAL A 13 -17.95 5.22 20.74
C VAL A 13 -17.37 3.84 20.46
N ILE A 14 -16.17 3.54 20.93
CA ILE A 14 -15.55 2.22 20.82
C ILE A 14 -16.43 1.17 21.52
N GLN A 15 -16.86 1.41 22.75
CA GLN A 15 -17.72 0.48 23.49
C GLN A 15 -19.07 0.26 22.79
N ILE A 16 -19.71 1.32 22.29
CA ILE A 16 -20.96 1.21 21.55
C ILE A 16 -20.75 0.40 20.27
N GLY A 17 -19.69 0.69 19.52
CA GLY A 17 -19.36 -0.01 18.29
C GLY A 17 -19.13 -1.51 18.50
N THR A 18 -18.40 -1.88 19.57
CA THR A 18 -18.19 -3.30 19.95
C THR A 18 -19.51 -3.99 20.25
N ARG A 19 -20.39 -3.35 21.05
CA ARG A 19 -21.72 -3.90 21.36
C ARG A 19 -22.63 -4.00 20.15
N LEU A 20 -22.51 -3.09 19.19
CA LEU A 20 -23.23 -3.16 17.93
C LEU A 20 -22.75 -4.34 17.07
N GLU A 21 -21.46 -4.65 17.06
CA GLU A 21 -20.92 -5.83 16.39
C GLU A 21 -21.43 -7.13 17.00
N GLU A 22 -21.42 -7.23 18.33
CA GLU A 22 -21.99 -8.37 19.07
C GLU A 22 -23.49 -8.55 18.75
N ALA A 23 -24.25 -7.46 18.84
CA ALA A 23 -25.68 -7.49 18.54
C ALA A 23 -25.97 -7.91 17.08
N LYS A 24 -25.14 -7.47 16.14
CA LYS A 24 -25.26 -7.81 14.71
C LYS A 24 -25.12 -9.31 14.45
N GLN A 25 -24.31 -10.01 15.25
CA GLN A 25 -24.17 -11.47 15.14
C GLN A 25 -25.42 -12.23 15.67
N MET A 26 -26.19 -11.60 16.56
CA MET A 26 -27.38 -12.22 17.16
C MET A 26 -28.67 -11.89 16.42
N VAL A 27 -28.69 -10.82 15.62
CA VAL A 27 -29.88 -10.39 14.86
C VAL A 27 -30.00 -11.19 13.58
N PRO A 28 -31.18 -11.74 13.22
CA PRO A 28 -31.39 -12.49 11.99
C PRO A 28 -30.98 -11.69 10.74
N GLN A 29 -30.56 -12.42 9.72
CA GLN A 29 -30.15 -11.82 8.45
C GLN A 29 -31.33 -11.06 7.83
N GLY A 30 -31.09 -9.80 7.45
CA GLY A 30 -32.10 -8.92 6.85
C GLY A 30 -32.82 -8.01 7.87
N GLU A 31 -32.81 -8.34 9.16
CA GLU A 31 -33.50 -7.55 10.21
C GLU A 31 -32.62 -6.47 10.86
N TRP A 32 -31.33 -6.46 10.55
CA TRP A 32 -30.35 -5.55 11.19
C TRP A 32 -30.73 -4.07 11.06
N THR A 33 -31.17 -3.62 9.88
CA THR A 33 -31.52 -2.21 9.67
C THR A 33 -32.75 -1.82 10.48
N ALA A 34 -33.78 -2.67 10.55
CA ALA A 34 -34.95 -2.45 11.37
C ALA A 34 -34.59 -2.44 12.87
N TYR A 35 -33.74 -3.38 13.29
CA TYR A 35 -33.23 -3.40 14.67
C TYR A 35 -32.52 -2.09 15.07
N LEU A 36 -31.66 -1.57 14.20
CA LEU A 36 -30.95 -0.31 14.44
C LEU A 36 -31.91 0.88 14.57
N THR A 37 -32.88 0.99 13.67
CA THR A 37 -33.81 2.14 13.65
C THR A 37 -34.88 2.05 14.72
N ASP A 38 -35.51 0.89 14.87
CA ASP A 38 -36.71 0.75 15.69
C ASP A 38 -36.39 0.45 17.17
N LYS A 39 -35.27 -0.23 17.45
CA LYS A 39 -34.88 -0.59 18.80
C LYS A 39 -33.83 0.35 19.38
N LEU A 40 -32.87 0.80 18.58
CA LEU A 40 -31.73 1.59 19.06
C LEU A 40 -31.80 3.06 18.64
N GLY A 41 -32.62 3.43 17.68
CA GLY A 41 -32.74 4.81 17.18
C GLY A 41 -31.51 5.29 16.39
N TYR A 42 -30.67 4.37 15.93
CA TYR A 42 -29.49 4.70 15.14
C TYR A 42 -29.76 4.67 13.65
N LYS A 43 -29.19 5.63 12.91
CA LYS A 43 -29.07 5.51 11.45
C LYS A 43 -28.02 4.44 11.10
N SER A 44 -28.26 3.67 10.04
CA SER A 44 -27.34 2.61 9.60
C SER A 44 -25.90 3.12 9.40
N SER A 45 -25.73 4.30 8.80
CA SER A 45 -24.39 4.90 8.59
C SER A 45 -23.68 5.23 9.91
N THR A 46 -24.40 5.73 10.92
CA THR A 46 -23.83 6.02 12.23
C THR A 46 -23.39 4.73 12.93
N ALA A 47 -24.21 3.71 12.90
CA ALA A 47 -23.88 2.40 13.46
C ALA A 47 -22.68 1.76 12.76
N GLN A 48 -22.61 1.84 11.42
CA GLN A 48 -21.46 1.37 10.66
C GLN A 48 -20.17 2.09 11.02
N ASN A 49 -20.22 3.42 11.17
CA ASN A 49 -19.05 4.18 11.59
C ASN A 49 -18.61 3.83 13.01
N TYR A 50 -19.54 3.64 13.94
CA TYR A 50 -19.20 3.24 15.31
C TYR A 50 -18.56 1.85 15.37
N MET A 51 -19.11 0.88 14.65
CA MET A 51 -18.51 -0.45 14.52
C MET A 51 -17.12 -0.39 13.88
N ARG A 52 -16.94 0.49 12.88
CA ARG A 52 -15.65 0.67 12.21
C ARG A 52 -14.62 1.31 13.15
N ILE A 53 -15.02 2.36 13.89
CA ILE A 53 -14.16 2.97 14.93
C ILE A 53 -13.79 1.94 15.99
N ALA A 54 -14.73 1.10 16.43
CA ALA A 54 -14.45 0.06 17.41
C ALA A 54 -13.41 -0.97 16.90
N ARG A 55 -13.49 -1.37 15.63
CA ARG A 55 -12.52 -2.29 15.03
C ARG A 55 -11.13 -1.66 14.88
N GLU A 56 -11.08 -0.42 14.43
CA GLU A 56 -9.81 0.23 14.06
C GLU A 56 -9.12 0.92 15.24
N PHE A 57 -9.86 1.33 16.27
CA PHE A 57 -9.33 2.04 17.42
C PHE A 57 -9.55 1.29 18.76
N GLY A 58 -10.33 0.21 18.76
CA GLY A 58 -10.74 -0.51 19.97
C GLY A 58 -9.88 -1.71 20.33
N GLY A 59 -8.87 -2.03 19.53
CA GLY A 59 -8.09 -3.27 19.67
C GLY A 59 -7.26 -3.42 20.96
N GLY A 60 -7.25 -2.43 21.82
CA GLY A 60 -6.49 -2.47 23.09
C GLY A 60 -4.99 -2.71 22.90
N GLN A 61 -4.53 -2.76 21.67
CA GLN A 61 -3.12 -2.88 21.36
C GLN A 61 -2.43 -1.59 21.78
N VAL A 62 -1.41 -1.75 22.58
CA VAL A 62 -0.49 -0.67 22.91
C VAL A 62 0.38 -0.49 21.69
N SER A 63 0.35 0.68 21.08
CA SER A 63 1.20 1.02 19.94
C SER A 63 2.68 0.77 20.25
N LEU A 64 3.52 0.77 19.24
CA LEU A 64 5.01 0.73 19.41
C LEU A 64 5.51 1.84 20.36
N THR A 65 4.76 2.93 20.50
CA THR A 65 5.05 4.06 21.41
C THR A 65 4.53 3.84 22.84
N GLY A 66 3.88 2.72 23.13
CA GLY A 66 3.32 2.42 24.46
C GLY A 66 2.02 3.15 24.77
N LYS A 67 1.40 3.82 23.81
CA LYS A 67 0.14 4.55 23.94
C LYS A 67 -1.03 3.73 23.39
N THR A 68 -2.21 3.86 24.00
CA THR A 68 -3.44 3.33 23.40
C THR A 68 -3.96 4.28 22.33
N ALA A 69 -4.78 3.79 21.39
CA ALA A 69 -5.45 4.64 20.40
C ALA A 69 -6.26 5.78 21.07
N ALA A 70 -6.84 5.51 22.26
CA ALA A 70 -7.52 6.53 23.06
C ALA A 70 -6.57 7.62 23.60
N ASP A 71 -5.30 7.29 23.82
CA ASP A 71 -4.30 8.28 24.26
C ASP A 71 -3.79 9.11 23.06
N ALA A 72 -3.62 8.51 21.90
CA ALA A 72 -3.15 9.19 20.70
C ALA A 72 -4.24 10.07 20.06
N PHE A 73 -5.47 9.56 19.96
CA PHE A 73 -6.56 10.18 19.21
C PHE A 73 -7.72 10.69 20.10
N GLY A 74 -7.64 10.53 21.40
CA GLY A 74 -8.71 10.91 22.34
C GLY A 74 -9.03 12.41 22.39
N GLN A 75 -8.20 13.27 21.82
CA GLN A 75 -8.45 14.69 21.68
C GLN A 75 -9.22 15.06 20.41
N LEU A 76 -9.42 14.11 19.50
CA LEU A 76 -10.16 14.33 18.26
C LEU A 76 -11.67 14.28 18.49
N SER A 77 -12.41 15.09 17.76
CA SER A 77 -13.86 14.98 17.65
C SER A 77 -14.26 13.83 16.74
N TYR A 78 -15.50 13.37 16.83
CA TYR A 78 -16.05 12.35 15.93
C TYR A 78 -15.80 12.64 14.45
N SER A 79 -16.03 13.88 14.01
CA SER A 79 -15.85 14.29 12.62
C SER A 79 -14.36 14.29 12.18
N GLN A 80 -13.43 14.47 13.12
CA GLN A 80 -12.00 14.43 12.84
C GLN A 80 -11.47 12.99 12.77
N ILE A 81 -12.11 12.04 13.45
CA ILE A 81 -11.74 10.61 13.40
C ILE A 81 -12.18 9.96 12.09
N LEU A 82 -13.32 10.37 11.52
CA LEU A 82 -13.86 9.73 10.32
C LEU A 82 -12.90 9.69 9.12
N PRO A 83 -12.16 10.75 8.79
CA PRO A 83 -11.17 10.71 7.70
C PRO A 83 -10.01 9.73 7.93
N LEU A 84 -9.72 9.38 9.18
CA LEU A 84 -8.62 8.47 9.54
C LEU A 84 -9.01 6.99 9.42
N LEU A 85 -10.30 6.71 9.23
CA LEU A 85 -10.79 5.34 9.06
C LEU A 85 -10.27 4.72 7.75
N GLY A 86 -9.76 3.50 7.85
CA GLY A 86 -9.20 2.75 6.72
C GLY A 86 -7.70 2.93 6.52
N MET A 87 -7.07 3.80 7.31
CA MET A 87 -5.61 3.88 7.38
C MET A 87 -5.05 2.76 8.25
N ALA A 88 -3.85 2.27 7.93
CA ALA A 88 -3.13 1.38 8.83
C ALA A 88 -2.82 2.11 10.15
N GLU A 89 -2.65 1.34 11.25
CA GLU A 89 -2.41 1.92 12.58
C GLU A 89 -1.13 2.74 12.60
N GLU A 90 -0.06 2.21 12.05
CA GLU A 90 1.25 2.85 11.95
C GLU A 90 1.17 4.18 11.17
N GLU A 91 0.44 4.19 10.07
CA GLU A 91 0.26 5.38 9.24
C GLU A 91 -0.56 6.47 9.94
N ARG A 92 -1.55 6.07 10.78
CA ARG A 92 -2.32 7.02 11.59
C ARG A 92 -1.48 7.65 12.69
N GLU A 93 -0.59 6.85 13.30
CA GLU A 93 0.33 7.33 14.33
C GLU A 93 1.35 8.30 13.75
N GLU A 94 1.97 7.95 12.63
CA GLU A 94 2.90 8.82 11.92
C GLU A 94 2.25 10.15 11.54
N LEU A 95 1.01 10.10 10.99
CA LEU A 95 0.27 11.31 10.66
C LEU A 95 -0.02 12.18 11.91
N ALA A 96 -0.31 11.57 13.05
CA ALA A 96 -0.58 12.27 14.31
C ALA A 96 0.69 12.81 14.98
N GLU A 97 1.85 12.21 14.73
CA GLU A 97 3.14 12.70 15.22
C GLU A 97 3.64 13.90 14.38
N GLU A 98 3.40 13.85 13.07
CA GLU A 98 3.82 14.92 12.15
C GLU A 98 2.90 16.14 12.17
N ASN A 99 1.63 15.98 12.60
CA ASN A 99 0.61 17.03 12.50
C ASN A 99 -0.14 17.22 13.80
N ASP A 100 -0.47 18.46 14.13
CA ASP A 100 -1.35 18.78 15.26
C ASP A 100 -2.84 18.57 14.88
N LEU A 101 -3.22 17.29 14.72
CA LEU A 101 -4.58 16.90 14.30
C LEU A 101 -5.70 17.50 15.16
N PRO A 102 -5.55 17.65 16.51
CA PRO A 102 -6.56 18.27 17.35
C PRO A 102 -6.90 19.73 16.98
N SER A 103 -5.95 20.47 16.40
CA SER A 103 -6.16 21.87 15.97
C SER A 103 -6.78 21.98 14.58
N MET A 104 -6.72 20.91 13.77
CA MET A 104 -7.21 20.87 12.40
C MET A 104 -8.72 20.64 12.33
N SER A 105 -9.39 21.19 11.31
CA SER A 105 -10.77 20.80 10.99
C SER A 105 -10.82 19.42 10.35
N SER A 106 -11.98 18.76 10.39
CA SER A 106 -12.17 17.48 9.71
C SER A 106 -11.92 17.51 8.20
N ARG A 107 -12.11 18.68 7.57
CA ARG A 107 -11.83 18.89 6.14
C ARG A 107 -10.33 18.97 5.86
N GLU A 108 -9.57 19.61 6.74
CA GLU A 108 -8.12 19.69 6.63
C GLU A 108 -7.50 18.31 6.83
N ILE A 109 -7.97 17.55 7.83
CA ILE A 109 -7.52 16.16 8.02
C ILE A 109 -7.86 15.29 6.78
N ALA A 110 -9.08 15.43 6.23
CA ALA A 110 -9.46 14.67 5.03
C ALA A 110 -8.61 15.05 3.81
N ALA A 111 -8.23 16.32 3.65
CA ALA A 111 -7.35 16.79 2.60
C ALA A 111 -5.93 16.22 2.77
N LEU A 112 -5.41 16.21 3.99
CA LEU A 112 -4.10 15.66 4.34
C LEU A 112 -4.02 14.15 4.07
N VAL A 113 -5.04 13.40 4.49
CA VAL A 113 -5.14 11.95 4.21
C VAL A 113 -5.16 11.69 2.70
N LYS A 114 -5.96 12.46 1.96
CA LYS A 114 -6.05 12.34 0.50
C LYS A 114 -4.72 12.63 -0.19
N GLU A 115 -4.04 13.71 0.17
CA GLU A 115 -2.72 14.07 -0.38
C GLU A 115 -1.69 12.97 -0.13
N ARG A 116 -1.68 12.41 1.07
CA ARG A 116 -0.82 11.27 1.42
C ARG A 116 -1.14 10.03 0.58
N ASP A 117 -2.41 9.68 0.43
CA ASP A 117 -2.83 8.51 -0.34
C ASP A 117 -2.49 8.68 -1.84
N GLU A 118 -2.62 9.89 -2.39
CA GLU A 118 -2.20 10.23 -3.76
C GLU A 118 -0.68 10.10 -3.91
N ALA A 119 0.10 10.64 -2.98
CA ALA A 119 1.57 10.52 -2.99
C ALA A 119 2.03 9.06 -2.87
N LYS A 120 1.38 8.26 -2.02
CA LYS A 120 1.67 6.82 -1.88
C LYS A 120 1.37 6.06 -3.17
N ALA A 121 0.23 6.32 -3.78
CA ALA A 121 -0.15 5.69 -5.05
C ALA A 121 0.83 6.04 -6.19
N GLU A 122 1.29 7.29 -6.24
CA GLU A 122 2.29 7.75 -7.22
C GLU A 122 3.66 7.07 -6.97
N ALA A 123 4.10 6.99 -5.72
CA ALA A 123 5.33 6.29 -5.34
C ALA A 123 5.28 4.80 -5.71
N GLU A 124 4.18 4.11 -5.41
CA GLU A 124 3.98 2.71 -5.80
C GLU A 124 3.96 2.51 -7.32
N LYS A 125 3.39 3.46 -8.06
CA LYS A 125 3.42 3.45 -9.53
C LYS A 125 4.84 3.59 -10.04
N ALA A 126 5.62 4.54 -9.52
CA ALA A 126 7.00 4.76 -9.90
C ALA A 126 7.89 3.52 -9.62
N VAL A 127 7.67 2.84 -8.50
CA VAL A 127 8.36 1.57 -8.19
C VAL A 127 8.04 0.52 -9.24
N ARG A 128 6.75 0.31 -9.58
CA ARG A 128 6.35 -0.67 -10.61
C ARG A 128 6.94 -0.35 -11.99
N GLU A 129 6.97 0.93 -12.38
CA GLU A 129 7.57 1.36 -13.65
C GLU A 129 9.08 1.10 -13.66
N ASN A 130 9.77 1.33 -12.54
CA ASN A 130 11.19 1.04 -12.40
C ASN A 130 11.47 -0.47 -12.51
N ASP A 131 10.67 -1.31 -11.84
CA ASP A 131 10.81 -2.77 -11.91
C ASP A 131 10.66 -3.29 -13.35
N VAL A 132 9.68 -2.76 -14.09
CA VAL A 132 9.48 -3.10 -15.52
C VAL A 132 10.66 -2.64 -16.36
N ALA A 133 11.19 -1.45 -16.14
CA ALA A 133 12.35 -0.93 -16.86
C ALA A 133 13.62 -1.76 -16.57
N GLN A 134 13.85 -2.15 -15.32
CA GLN A 134 14.97 -3.02 -14.94
C GLN A 134 14.86 -4.41 -15.59
N ALA A 135 13.68 -5.00 -15.61
CA ALA A 135 13.45 -6.27 -16.28
C ALA A 135 13.73 -6.18 -17.80
N ALA A 136 13.31 -5.09 -18.46
CA ALA A 136 13.57 -4.86 -19.88
C ALA A 136 15.08 -4.67 -20.16
N LEU A 137 15.81 -3.96 -19.29
CA LEU A 137 17.26 -3.81 -19.39
C LEU A 137 17.97 -5.15 -19.27
N SER A 138 17.59 -5.99 -18.31
CA SER A 138 18.17 -7.33 -18.13
C SER A 138 17.99 -8.19 -19.40
N VAL A 139 16.80 -8.19 -20.00
CA VAL A 139 16.54 -8.92 -21.26
C VAL A 139 17.38 -8.36 -22.42
N ALA A 140 17.51 -7.03 -22.51
CA ALA A 140 18.33 -6.41 -23.55
C ALA A 140 19.82 -6.77 -23.41
N GLU A 141 20.35 -6.79 -22.20
CA GLU A 141 21.72 -7.21 -21.90
C GLU A 141 21.96 -8.69 -22.27
N GLU A 142 21.01 -9.57 -21.93
CA GLU A 142 21.10 -10.98 -22.29
C GLU A 142 21.11 -11.17 -23.83
N ASN A 143 20.24 -10.45 -24.53
CA ASN A 143 20.22 -10.49 -26.01
C ASN A 143 21.51 -9.94 -26.61
N ARG A 144 22.06 -8.88 -26.06
CA ARG A 144 23.36 -8.34 -26.47
C ARG A 144 24.48 -9.35 -26.27
N CYS A 145 24.51 -10.04 -25.13
CA CYS A 145 25.50 -11.10 -24.90
C CYS A 145 25.36 -12.28 -25.87
N LYS A 146 24.13 -12.68 -26.24
CA LYS A 146 23.88 -13.71 -27.24
C LYS A 146 24.40 -13.26 -28.62
N ALA A 147 24.06 -12.06 -29.05
CA ALA A 147 24.53 -11.52 -30.33
C ALA A 147 26.07 -11.41 -30.41
N MET A 148 26.73 -11.00 -29.32
CA MET A 148 28.22 -11.00 -29.29
C MET A 148 28.81 -12.38 -29.45
N ARG A 149 28.25 -13.42 -28.80
CA ARG A 149 28.72 -14.80 -28.95
C ARG A 149 28.55 -15.34 -30.39
N GLU A 150 27.45 -14.99 -31.02
CA GLU A 150 27.18 -15.35 -32.41
C GLU A 150 28.16 -14.65 -33.35
N LEU A 151 28.45 -13.38 -33.11
CA LEU A 151 29.46 -12.63 -33.89
C LEU A 151 30.84 -13.23 -33.72
N ASP A 152 31.27 -13.52 -32.51
CA ASP A 152 32.58 -14.15 -32.23
C ASP A 152 32.72 -15.53 -32.91
N LYS A 153 31.59 -16.28 -32.96
CA LYS A 153 31.57 -17.55 -33.70
C LYS A 153 31.71 -17.32 -35.21
N ALA A 154 30.94 -16.38 -35.76
CA ALA A 154 31.00 -16.07 -37.19
C ALA A 154 32.38 -15.57 -37.62
N VAL A 155 33.05 -14.76 -36.82
CA VAL A 155 34.41 -14.29 -37.06
C VAL A 155 35.39 -15.49 -37.12
N ARG A 156 35.35 -16.37 -36.11
CA ARG A 156 36.19 -17.59 -36.11
C ARG A 156 35.94 -18.51 -37.30
N ASP A 157 34.68 -18.70 -37.69
CA ASP A 157 34.31 -19.52 -38.82
C ASP A 157 34.82 -18.89 -40.14
N ALA A 158 34.79 -17.56 -40.27
CA ALA A 158 35.34 -16.84 -41.42
C ALA A 158 36.88 -16.93 -41.49
N GLU A 159 37.58 -16.81 -40.38
CA GLU A 159 39.04 -16.97 -40.27
C GLU A 159 39.47 -18.40 -40.70
N ASN A 160 38.81 -19.42 -40.15
CA ASN A 160 39.04 -20.82 -40.54
C ASN A 160 38.75 -21.07 -42.02
N ALA A 161 37.72 -20.47 -42.58
CA ALA A 161 37.41 -20.59 -44.01
C ALA A 161 38.48 -19.94 -44.89
N LYS A 162 39.01 -18.78 -44.43
CA LYS A 162 40.10 -18.11 -45.13
C LYS A 162 41.39 -18.94 -45.10
N GLU A 163 41.78 -19.48 -43.96
CA GLU A 163 42.96 -20.35 -43.86
C GLU A 163 42.87 -21.57 -44.79
N ARG A 164 41.70 -22.23 -44.86
CA ARG A 164 41.46 -23.34 -45.78
C ARG A 164 41.54 -22.90 -47.22
N ALA A 165 41.06 -21.72 -47.59
CA ALA A 165 41.14 -21.19 -48.91
C ALA A 165 42.59 -20.89 -49.30
N ASP A 166 43.39 -20.34 -48.43
CA ASP A 166 44.81 -20.08 -48.66
C ASP A 166 45.60 -21.38 -48.77
N GLU A 167 45.31 -22.40 -47.95
CA GLU A 167 45.91 -23.75 -48.11
C GLU A 167 45.58 -24.40 -49.46
N LEU A 168 44.32 -24.35 -49.91
CA LEU A 168 43.85 -24.88 -51.16
C LEU A 168 44.52 -24.15 -52.36
N GLN A 169 44.66 -22.84 -52.28
CA GLN A 169 45.34 -22.04 -53.28
C GLN A 169 46.81 -22.47 -53.40
N GLY A 170 47.49 -22.63 -52.23
CA GLY A 170 48.91 -23.13 -52.27
C GLY A 170 49.07 -24.52 -52.84
N GLN A 171 48.10 -25.43 -52.65
CA GLN A 171 48.08 -26.76 -53.25
C GLN A 171 47.87 -26.67 -54.75
N LEU A 172 46.98 -25.77 -55.21
CA LEU A 172 46.74 -25.56 -56.63
C LEU A 172 47.99 -25.02 -57.35
N ASP A 173 48.63 -24.02 -56.77
CA ASP A 173 49.87 -23.42 -57.30
C ASP A 173 51.02 -24.44 -57.35
N ALA A 174 51.06 -25.43 -56.45
CA ALA A 174 52.07 -26.50 -56.47
C ALA A 174 51.80 -27.57 -57.48
N ILE A 175 50.60 -27.73 -58.05
CA ILE A 175 50.22 -28.70 -59.09
C ILE A 175 50.49 -28.11 -60.49
N GLU A 176 50.41 -26.78 -60.59
CA GLU A 176 50.66 -26.08 -61.90
C GLU A 176 52.15 -25.88 -62.24
N GLN A 177 53.06 -26.23 -61.33
CA GLN A 177 54.51 -26.23 -61.55
C GLN A 177 55.03 -27.61 -61.95
#